data_e4c11c6a0451c040e17a96817a8d6672
#
_entry.id   e4c11c6a0451c040e17a96817a8d6672
#
_cell.length_a   1.000
_cell.length_b   1.000
_cell.length_c   1.000
_cell.angle_alpha   90.00
_cell.angle_beta   90.00
_cell.angle_gamma   90.00
#
_symmetry.space_group_name_H-M   'P 1'
#
loop_
_entity.id
_entity.type
_entity.pdbx_description
1 polymer ?
#
loop_
_entity_poly.entity_id
_entity_poly.type
_entity_poly.pdbx_seq_one_letter_code
_entity_poly.pdbx_strand_id
1 'polypeptide(L)'
;MTENAHLRPLTAQLVDGVICAYDPAAPELGVLAPVARFRPRDGDAVCDRAVARDLSRAYYTTLDAAVCVAADGSELWRSAIAGERTEELGHRPGCGLSADGRQLWLYQPDAMAGRAGHDHWTVLDADTGALLAQTALDTVGHGGEHFTHPGGEVLLDVGEGQDGTTVFRGTAADGVLDLRPYPWSDRCLIGLSPDGKHFLTVDHGQADLVVHAHPGGEAEFTLTVDDFGYDSAEWEAVVEWSGGYLDPDTLAVVLYGEDEETEQEWFRSYRVDAHTGRILGEFDSHATDCYDLRPLGDGSWLTTDASGHPVRRTLDRPAAVRSSTRPGGPAAILP
;
A
#
# COMPACT_ATOMS: atom_id res chain seq x y z
N MET A 1 25.59 14.93 11.82
CA MET A 1 24.41 14.09 12.00
C MET A 1 23.51 14.40 10.82
N THR A 2 23.67 13.65 9.74
CA THR A 2 22.83 13.76 8.55
C THR A 2 21.52 13.05 8.89
N GLU A 3 20.43 13.81 8.95
CA GLU A 3 19.08 13.30 8.96
C GLU A 3 18.94 12.33 7.79
N ASN A 4 18.82 11.04 8.10
CA ASN A 4 18.22 10.07 7.20
C ASN A 4 16.75 10.48 7.06
N ALA A 5 16.47 11.38 6.16
CA ALA A 5 15.13 11.46 5.59
C ALA A 5 14.85 10.05 5.04
N HIS A 6 13.97 9.31 5.69
CA HIS A 6 13.49 8.01 5.20
C HIS A 6 12.91 8.26 3.82
N LEU A 7 13.73 7.97 2.84
CA LEU A 7 13.41 8.24 1.45
C LEU A 7 12.26 7.29 1.07
N ARG A 8 11.12 7.84 0.76
CA ARG A 8 9.92 7.08 0.36
C ARG A 8 10.18 6.26 -0.88
N PRO A 9 9.60 5.06 -0.99
CA PRO A 9 9.64 4.31 -2.23
C PRO A 9 8.94 5.09 -3.35
N LEU A 10 9.43 4.93 -4.57
CA LEU A 10 8.73 5.42 -5.76
C LEU A 10 7.39 4.68 -5.90
N THR A 11 6.39 5.38 -6.40
CA THR A 11 5.14 4.74 -6.78
C THR A 11 5.23 4.30 -8.23
N ALA A 12 4.85 3.06 -8.52
CA ALA A 12 4.79 2.52 -9.87
C ALA A 12 3.35 2.25 -10.28
N GLN A 13 2.95 2.70 -11.46
CA GLN A 13 1.65 2.42 -12.08
C GLN A 13 1.84 1.84 -13.48
N LEU A 14 0.97 0.93 -13.87
CA LEU A 14 0.88 0.44 -15.24
C LEU A 14 -0.13 1.29 -16.00
N VAL A 15 0.34 2.17 -16.85
CA VAL A 15 -0.49 3.07 -17.67
C VAL A 15 -0.26 2.76 -19.14
N ASP A 16 -1.32 2.40 -19.84
CA ASP A 16 -1.26 2.02 -21.27
C ASP A 16 -0.18 0.96 -21.60
N GLY A 17 0.00 -0.02 -20.72
CA GLY A 17 1.00 -1.08 -20.87
C GLY A 17 2.44 -0.65 -20.59
N VAL A 18 2.67 0.55 -20.06
CA VAL A 18 3.98 1.08 -19.67
C VAL A 18 4.05 1.22 -18.15
N ILE A 19 5.13 0.75 -17.54
CA ILE A 19 5.39 0.98 -16.11
C ILE A 19 5.88 2.42 -15.96
N CYS A 20 5.06 3.25 -15.34
CA CYS A 20 5.35 4.63 -15.04
C CYS A 20 5.79 4.77 -13.58
N ALA A 21 6.95 5.36 -13.34
CA ALA A 21 7.44 5.68 -12.02
C ALA A 21 7.08 7.11 -11.64
N TYR A 22 6.64 7.32 -10.39
CA TYR A 22 6.30 8.62 -9.85
C TYR A 22 7.04 8.85 -8.55
N ASP A 23 7.51 10.08 -8.34
CA ASP A 23 8.10 10.50 -7.06
C ASP A 23 6.99 11.09 -6.16
N PRO A 24 6.55 10.35 -5.15
CA PRO A 24 5.53 10.87 -4.23
C PRO A 24 6.07 11.96 -3.28
N ALA A 25 7.39 12.16 -3.21
CA ALA A 25 8.01 13.24 -2.46
C ALA A 25 8.07 14.56 -3.24
N ALA A 26 7.69 14.56 -4.52
CA ALA A 26 7.60 15.78 -5.32
C ALA A 26 6.70 16.82 -4.61
N PRO A 27 7.09 18.10 -4.54
CA PRO A 27 6.35 19.12 -3.79
C PRO A 27 5.02 19.50 -4.43
N GLU A 28 4.81 19.15 -5.69
CA GLU A 28 3.63 19.50 -6.47
C GLU A 28 2.41 18.71 -5.97
N LEU A 29 1.28 19.41 -5.85
CA LEU A 29 -0.05 18.82 -5.67
C LEU A 29 -0.73 18.64 -7.02
N GLY A 30 -1.70 17.73 -7.06
CA GLY A 30 -2.44 17.43 -8.29
C GLY A 30 -1.85 16.22 -9.03
N VAL A 31 -2.12 16.11 -10.32
CA VAL A 31 -1.66 14.99 -11.15
C VAL A 31 -0.14 14.94 -11.21
N LEU A 32 0.45 13.83 -10.79
CA LEU A 32 1.89 13.65 -10.85
C LEU A 32 2.33 13.29 -12.27
N ALA A 33 3.39 13.95 -12.73
CA ALA A 33 4.06 13.54 -13.95
C ALA A 33 4.99 12.34 -13.68
N PRO A 34 5.02 11.31 -14.54
CA PRO A 34 5.97 10.23 -14.36
C PRO A 34 7.41 10.73 -14.54
N VAL A 35 8.26 10.38 -13.56
CA VAL A 35 9.70 10.70 -13.56
C VAL A 35 10.52 9.73 -14.42
N ALA A 36 9.99 8.53 -14.65
CA ALA A 36 10.57 7.56 -15.59
C ALA A 36 9.46 6.66 -16.17
N ARG A 37 9.76 6.03 -17.30
CA ARG A 37 8.89 5.07 -17.98
C ARG A 37 9.71 3.87 -18.41
N PHE A 38 9.15 2.68 -18.18
CA PHE A 38 9.78 1.41 -18.53
C PHE A 38 8.79 0.59 -19.36
N ARG A 39 9.23 0.08 -20.48
CA ARG A 39 8.37 -0.70 -21.35
C ARG A 39 8.59 -2.19 -21.08
N PRO A 40 7.56 -2.91 -20.56
CA PRO A 40 7.61 -4.36 -20.54
C PRO A 40 7.80 -4.93 -21.95
N ARG A 41 8.30 -6.15 -22.04
CA ARG A 41 8.41 -6.87 -23.32
C ARG A 41 7.02 -7.02 -23.95
N ASP A 42 6.97 -6.86 -25.27
CA ASP A 42 5.72 -7.06 -26.02
C ASP A 42 5.18 -8.47 -25.78
N GLY A 43 3.90 -8.54 -25.39
CA GLY A 43 3.20 -9.79 -25.08
C GLY A 43 3.27 -10.22 -23.62
N ASP A 44 4.07 -9.58 -22.75
CA ASP A 44 4.06 -9.84 -21.31
C ASP A 44 2.82 -9.20 -20.66
N ALA A 45 2.03 -10.03 -19.98
CA ALA A 45 0.96 -9.55 -19.11
C ALA A 45 1.55 -9.26 -17.73
N VAL A 46 1.68 -7.98 -17.38
CA VAL A 46 2.24 -7.53 -16.08
C VAL A 46 1.26 -7.83 -14.98
N CYS A 47 1.68 -8.64 -14.00
CA CYS A 47 0.92 -8.94 -12.79
C CYS A 47 1.18 -7.91 -11.70
N ASP A 48 2.46 -7.65 -11.41
CA ASP A 48 2.89 -6.69 -10.41
C ASP A 48 4.20 -6.02 -10.82
N ARG A 49 4.61 -4.94 -10.14
CA ARG A 49 5.72 -4.08 -10.54
C ARG A 49 6.36 -3.34 -9.39
N ALA A 50 7.66 -3.10 -9.52
CA ALA A 50 8.46 -2.24 -8.66
C ALA A 50 9.47 -1.45 -9.48
N VAL A 51 9.96 -0.32 -8.96
CA VAL A 51 10.93 0.53 -9.66
C VAL A 51 12.11 0.80 -8.75
N ALA A 52 13.32 0.63 -9.29
CA ALA A 52 14.54 1.01 -8.59
C ALA A 52 14.55 2.50 -8.31
N ARG A 53 15.01 2.87 -7.11
CA ARG A 53 14.99 4.24 -6.63
C ARG A 53 15.81 5.22 -7.47
N ASP A 54 16.90 4.72 -8.07
CA ASP A 54 17.76 5.49 -8.96
C ASP A 54 17.16 5.66 -10.37
N LEU A 55 15.95 5.13 -10.60
CA LEU A 55 15.25 5.16 -11.87
C LEU A 55 16.01 4.46 -13.04
N SER A 56 17.01 3.65 -12.74
CA SER A 56 17.80 2.94 -13.75
C SER A 56 17.04 1.76 -14.36
N ARG A 57 16.11 1.16 -13.60
CA ARG A 57 15.41 -0.06 -13.97
C ARG A 57 14.06 -0.21 -13.30
N ALA A 58 13.20 -1.03 -13.87
CA ALA A 58 11.97 -1.50 -13.27
C ALA A 58 11.95 -3.03 -13.25
N TYR A 59 11.18 -3.55 -12.31
CA TYR A 59 10.93 -4.97 -12.15
C TYR A 59 9.45 -5.23 -12.34
N TYR A 60 9.10 -6.34 -12.91
CA TYR A 60 7.72 -6.79 -12.98
C TYR A 60 7.63 -8.30 -12.96
N THR A 61 6.46 -8.79 -12.58
CA THR A 61 6.11 -10.19 -12.66
C THR A 61 5.12 -10.42 -13.80
N THR A 62 5.24 -11.59 -14.42
CA THR A 62 4.21 -12.21 -15.24
C THR A 62 3.79 -13.49 -14.54
N LEU A 63 2.84 -14.25 -15.08
CA LEU A 63 2.45 -15.54 -14.51
C LEU A 63 3.61 -16.55 -14.46
N ASP A 64 4.66 -16.40 -15.28
CA ASP A 64 5.73 -17.37 -15.45
C ASP A 64 7.15 -16.81 -15.25
N ALA A 65 7.30 -15.52 -15.00
CA ALA A 65 8.60 -14.90 -14.84
C ALA A 65 8.61 -13.66 -13.94
N ALA A 66 9.75 -13.43 -13.28
CA ALA A 66 10.16 -12.13 -12.79
C ALA A 66 11.16 -11.53 -13.78
N VAL A 67 10.99 -10.25 -14.10
CA VAL A 67 11.73 -9.58 -15.18
C VAL A 67 12.27 -8.24 -14.71
N CYS A 68 13.49 -7.90 -15.12
CA CYS A 68 14.08 -6.59 -14.95
C CYS A 68 14.29 -5.94 -16.30
N VAL A 69 13.85 -4.70 -16.45
CA VAL A 69 14.02 -3.90 -17.68
C VAL A 69 14.68 -2.56 -17.37
N ALA A 70 15.53 -2.12 -18.29
CA ALA A 70 16.11 -0.78 -18.25
C ALA A 70 15.15 0.27 -18.81
N ALA A 71 15.48 1.55 -18.62
CA ALA A 71 14.68 2.67 -19.11
C ALA A 71 14.55 2.73 -20.65
N ASP A 72 15.52 2.16 -21.39
CA ASP A 72 15.47 2.04 -22.84
C ASP A 72 14.61 0.87 -23.34
N GLY A 73 14.01 0.08 -22.43
CA GLY A 73 13.18 -1.08 -22.72
C GLY A 73 13.98 -2.38 -22.93
N SER A 74 15.29 -2.36 -22.77
CA SER A 74 16.09 -3.59 -22.84
C SER A 74 15.83 -4.48 -21.62
N GLU A 75 15.59 -5.76 -21.82
CA GLU A 75 15.51 -6.76 -20.77
C GLU A 75 16.92 -7.02 -20.23
N LEU A 76 17.13 -6.74 -18.93
CA LEU A 76 18.40 -6.94 -18.26
C LEU A 76 18.55 -8.40 -17.80
N TRP A 77 17.50 -8.94 -17.24
CA TRP A 77 17.40 -10.34 -16.86
C TRP A 77 15.94 -10.79 -16.75
N ARG A 78 15.75 -12.11 -16.86
CA ARG A 78 14.48 -12.81 -16.67
C ARG A 78 14.73 -14.07 -15.86
N SER A 79 14.04 -14.20 -14.74
CA SER A 79 14.06 -15.38 -13.89
C SER A 79 12.72 -16.11 -14.03
N ALA A 80 12.77 -17.37 -14.45
CA ALA A 80 11.56 -18.16 -14.62
C ALA A 80 10.92 -18.47 -13.27
N ILE A 81 9.62 -18.29 -13.20
CA ILE A 81 8.78 -18.79 -12.12
C ILE A 81 8.26 -20.16 -12.56
N ALA A 82 8.60 -21.20 -11.79
CA ALA A 82 8.34 -22.59 -12.18
C ALA A 82 6.84 -22.93 -12.30
N GLY A 83 6.50 -23.78 -13.26
CA GLY A 83 5.20 -24.45 -13.43
C GLY A 83 4.30 -23.83 -14.50
N GLU A 84 3.29 -24.60 -14.97
CA GLU A 84 2.25 -24.10 -15.88
C GLU A 84 1.21 -23.30 -15.06
N ARG A 85 0.84 -22.12 -15.54
CA ARG A 85 -0.10 -21.24 -14.87
C ARG A 85 -1.34 -21.02 -15.72
N THR A 86 -2.49 -21.10 -15.09
CA THR A 86 -3.75 -20.75 -15.71
C THR A 86 -4.25 -19.44 -15.13
N GLU A 87 -4.72 -18.54 -15.98
CA GLU A 87 -5.35 -17.29 -15.53
C GLU A 87 -6.71 -17.52 -14.85
N GLU A 88 -7.27 -18.73 -14.96
CA GLU A 88 -8.64 -19.06 -14.55
C GLU A 88 -8.91 -18.84 -13.06
N LEU A 89 -7.88 -18.78 -12.23
CA LEU A 89 -8.04 -18.65 -10.78
C LEU A 89 -7.44 -17.35 -10.20
N GLY A 90 -6.99 -16.44 -11.04
CA GLY A 90 -6.56 -15.11 -10.60
C GLY A 90 -5.24 -15.07 -9.80
N HIS A 91 -4.48 -16.16 -9.78
CA HIS A 91 -3.24 -16.26 -9.00
C HIS A 91 -2.11 -15.47 -9.65
N ARG A 92 -1.79 -14.32 -9.07
CA ARG A 92 -0.79 -13.41 -9.60
C ARG A 92 0.43 -13.33 -8.69
N PRO A 93 1.65 -13.55 -9.22
CA PRO A 93 2.85 -13.30 -8.47
C PRO A 93 3.00 -11.83 -8.12
N GLY A 94 3.25 -11.55 -6.83
CA GLY A 94 3.54 -10.21 -6.34
C GLY A 94 5.05 -9.95 -6.27
N CYS A 95 5.47 -8.69 -6.32
CA CYS A 95 6.87 -8.32 -6.11
C CYS A 95 7.05 -7.01 -5.34
N GLY A 96 8.15 -6.92 -4.57
CA GLY A 96 8.55 -5.72 -3.85
C GLY A 96 10.07 -5.62 -3.74
N LEU A 97 10.59 -4.40 -3.59
CA LEU A 97 12.02 -4.19 -3.36
C LEU A 97 12.31 -4.06 -1.87
N SER A 98 13.47 -4.58 -1.45
CA SER A 98 14.04 -4.25 -0.14
C SER A 98 14.31 -2.74 -0.01
N ALA A 99 14.42 -2.25 1.23
CA ALA A 99 14.65 -0.82 1.50
C ALA A 99 15.93 -0.27 0.85
N ASP A 100 16.95 -1.10 0.69
CA ASP A 100 18.22 -0.76 0.04
C ASP A 100 18.20 -0.99 -1.49
N GLY A 101 17.11 -1.56 -2.02
CA GLY A 101 16.90 -1.83 -3.44
C GLY A 101 17.75 -2.98 -4.01
N ARG A 102 18.46 -3.75 -3.16
CA ARG A 102 19.36 -4.83 -3.61
C ARG A 102 18.69 -6.16 -3.80
N GLN A 103 17.52 -6.34 -3.20
CA GLN A 103 16.76 -7.58 -3.24
C GLN A 103 15.38 -7.34 -3.85
N LEU A 104 15.00 -8.20 -4.77
CA LEU A 104 13.63 -8.31 -5.26
C LEU A 104 12.95 -9.48 -4.55
N TRP A 105 11.91 -9.18 -3.80
CA TRP A 105 11.08 -10.13 -3.10
C TRP A 105 9.89 -10.53 -3.95
N LEU A 106 9.62 -11.83 -4.07
CA LEU A 106 8.58 -12.38 -4.92
C LEU A 106 7.66 -13.28 -4.10
N TYR A 107 6.38 -13.03 -4.14
CA TYR A 107 5.38 -14.00 -3.74
C TYR A 107 4.95 -14.82 -4.97
N GLN A 108 4.97 -16.13 -4.85
CA GLN A 108 4.64 -17.08 -5.90
C GLN A 108 3.50 -17.97 -5.44
N PRO A 109 2.25 -17.76 -5.91
CA PRO A 109 1.10 -18.58 -5.58
C PRO A 109 1.17 -19.89 -6.37
N ASP A 110 1.58 -21.00 -5.75
CA ASP A 110 1.71 -22.29 -6.41
C ASP A 110 0.65 -23.31 -5.97
N ALA A 111 0.14 -23.25 -4.74
CA ALA A 111 -0.81 -24.21 -4.21
C ALA A 111 -2.13 -24.22 -5.00
N MET A 112 -2.74 -23.05 -5.20
CA MET A 112 -3.99 -22.93 -5.94
C MET A 112 -3.81 -23.03 -7.46
N ALA A 113 -2.62 -22.76 -7.98
CA ALA A 113 -2.33 -22.89 -9.41
C ALA A 113 -2.37 -24.33 -9.93
N GLY A 114 -2.78 -25.30 -9.10
CA GLY A 114 -2.93 -26.71 -9.48
C GLY A 114 -1.62 -27.44 -9.67
N ARG A 115 -0.50 -26.90 -9.15
CA ARG A 115 0.85 -27.45 -9.38
C ARG A 115 1.28 -28.47 -8.35
N ALA A 116 0.42 -28.84 -7.42
CA ALA A 116 0.72 -29.71 -6.29
C ALA A 116 1.92 -29.25 -5.45
N GLY A 117 2.22 -27.95 -5.48
CA GLY A 117 3.30 -27.30 -4.76
C GLY A 117 2.78 -26.47 -3.59
N HIS A 118 3.72 -25.88 -2.88
CA HIS A 118 3.47 -24.85 -1.88
C HIS A 118 3.62 -23.48 -2.51
N ASP A 119 2.94 -22.48 -1.97
CA ASP A 119 3.29 -21.10 -2.25
C ASP A 119 4.73 -20.84 -1.80
N HIS A 120 5.39 -19.91 -2.45
CA HIS A 120 6.79 -19.61 -2.15
C HIS A 120 7.00 -18.12 -1.93
N TRP A 121 7.82 -17.80 -0.95
CA TRP A 121 8.43 -16.50 -0.85
C TRP A 121 9.89 -16.60 -1.28
N THR A 122 10.24 -15.87 -2.33
CA THR A 122 11.53 -15.96 -3.03
C THR A 122 12.21 -14.61 -2.99
N VAL A 123 13.51 -14.61 -2.77
CA VAL A 123 14.33 -13.40 -2.81
C VAL A 123 15.37 -13.56 -3.91
N LEU A 124 15.37 -12.61 -4.84
CA LEU A 124 16.33 -12.54 -5.93
C LEU A 124 17.29 -11.36 -5.72
N ASP A 125 18.51 -11.50 -6.18
CA ASP A 125 19.42 -10.38 -6.37
C ASP A 125 18.84 -9.43 -7.42
N ALA A 126 18.61 -8.18 -7.07
CA ALA A 126 17.93 -7.21 -7.92
C ALA A 126 18.74 -6.85 -9.18
N ASP A 127 20.07 -6.97 -9.12
CA ASP A 127 20.95 -6.64 -10.25
C ASP A 127 21.01 -7.76 -11.29
N THR A 128 20.99 -9.01 -10.84
CA THR A 128 21.29 -10.17 -11.70
C THR A 128 20.11 -11.13 -11.89
N GLY A 129 19.06 -11.04 -11.06
CA GLY A 129 17.97 -12.00 -11.03
C GLY A 129 18.36 -13.36 -10.43
N ALA A 130 19.54 -13.49 -9.83
CA ALA A 130 19.99 -14.72 -9.20
C ALA A 130 19.20 -15.00 -7.92
N LEU A 131 18.85 -16.26 -7.68
CA LEU A 131 18.19 -16.70 -6.46
C LEU A 131 19.13 -16.50 -5.26
N LEU A 132 18.69 -15.72 -4.28
CA LEU A 132 19.39 -15.52 -3.01
C LEU A 132 18.83 -16.42 -1.93
N ALA A 133 17.51 -16.48 -1.78
CA ALA A 133 16.85 -17.31 -0.79
C ALA A 133 15.43 -17.65 -1.23
N GLN A 134 14.90 -18.76 -0.75
CA GLN A 134 13.50 -19.17 -0.98
C GLN A 134 13.01 -19.99 0.18
N THR A 135 11.73 -19.84 0.53
CA THR A 135 11.05 -20.70 1.49
C THR A 135 9.64 -21.02 0.99
N ALA A 136 9.16 -22.21 1.34
CA ALA A 136 7.77 -22.56 1.15
C ALA A 136 6.91 -21.87 2.22
N LEU A 137 5.73 -21.43 1.83
CA LEU A 137 4.70 -20.90 2.70
C LEU A 137 3.61 -21.93 2.90
N ASP A 138 3.06 -21.99 4.10
CA ASP A 138 1.87 -22.77 4.41
C ASP A 138 0.62 -21.92 4.14
N THR A 139 0.46 -21.52 2.86
CA THR A 139 -0.65 -20.72 2.37
C THR A 139 -1.22 -21.32 1.09
N VAL A 140 -2.46 -20.95 0.79
CA VAL A 140 -3.20 -21.29 -0.43
C VAL A 140 -3.64 -19.98 -1.08
N GLY A 141 -2.68 -19.11 -1.40
CA GLY A 141 -2.95 -17.71 -1.68
C GLY A 141 -3.34 -17.42 -3.12
N HIS A 142 -4.13 -16.40 -3.26
CA HIS A 142 -4.56 -15.82 -4.54
C HIS A 142 -3.66 -14.69 -5.02
N GLY A 143 -2.94 -14.05 -4.11
CA GLY A 143 -2.01 -12.96 -4.34
C GLY A 143 -1.32 -12.56 -3.05
N GLY A 144 -0.27 -11.74 -3.16
CA GLY A 144 0.44 -11.25 -2.00
C GLY A 144 0.96 -9.84 -2.22
N GLU A 145 0.81 -8.99 -1.22
CA GLU A 145 1.29 -7.61 -1.23
C GLU A 145 2.51 -7.46 -0.32
N HIS A 146 3.52 -6.75 -0.82
CA HIS A 146 4.77 -6.52 -0.10
C HIS A 146 4.84 -5.12 0.49
N PHE A 147 5.17 -5.04 1.77
CA PHE A 147 5.39 -3.79 2.50
C PHE A 147 6.84 -3.74 2.97
N THR A 148 7.59 -2.75 2.50
CA THR A 148 8.98 -2.57 2.88
C THR A 148 9.06 -1.80 4.19
N HIS A 149 9.55 -2.46 5.25
CA HIS A 149 9.70 -1.85 6.55
C HIS A 149 10.95 -0.96 6.62
N PRO A 150 10.90 0.23 7.27
CA PRO A 150 12.06 1.11 7.41
C PRO A 150 13.29 0.46 8.08
N GLY A 151 13.07 -0.53 8.94
CA GLY A 151 14.12 -1.32 9.59
C GLY A 151 14.80 -2.37 8.72
N GLY A 152 14.38 -2.53 7.46
CA GLY A 152 14.97 -3.46 6.48
C GLY A 152 14.27 -4.81 6.35
N GLU A 153 13.30 -5.12 7.21
CA GLU A 153 12.40 -6.26 7.01
C GLU A 153 11.44 -5.99 5.84
N VAL A 154 10.92 -7.04 5.25
CA VAL A 154 9.79 -6.98 4.31
C VAL A 154 8.63 -7.73 4.94
N LEU A 155 7.45 -7.13 4.93
CA LEU A 155 6.22 -7.79 5.32
C LEU A 155 5.50 -8.24 4.05
N LEU A 156 4.87 -9.41 4.13
CA LEU A 156 4.07 -9.99 3.06
C LEU A 156 2.69 -10.29 3.61
N ASP A 157 1.68 -9.73 2.99
CA ASP A 157 0.28 -10.07 3.21
C ASP A 157 -0.17 -11.04 2.11
N VAL A 158 -0.65 -12.22 2.48
CA VAL A 158 -1.12 -13.25 1.55
C VAL A 158 -2.61 -13.44 1.74
N GLY A 159 -3.39 -13.01 0.74
CA GLY A 159 -4.83 -13.25 0.72
C GLY A 159 -5.16 -14.66 0.26
N GLU A 160 -5.93 -15.40 1.06
CA GLU A 160 -6.35 -16.80 0.81
C GLU A 160 -7.84 -16.90 0.43
N GLY A 161 -8.40 -15.82 -0.10
CA GLY A 161 -9.81 -15.75 -0.50
C GLY A 161 -10.75 -15.89 0.70
N GLN A 162 -11.68 -16.84 0.66
CA GLN A 162 -12.63 -17.08 1.75
C GLN A 162 -12.00 -17.72 3.00
N ASP A 163 -10.77 -18.25 2.86
CA ASP A 163 -10.05 -18.87 3.96
C ASP A 163 -9.25 -17.85 4.80
N GLY A 164 -9.32 -16.56 4.44
CA GLY A 164 -8.75 -15.47 5.21
C GLY A 164 -7.48 -14.88 4.61
N THR A 165 -6.56 -14.48 5.48
CA THR A 165 -5.28 -13.88 5.10
C THR A 165 -4.20 -14.18 6.14
N THR A 166 -2.95 -14.29 5.71
CA THR A 166 -1.81 -14.51 6.58
C THR A 166 -0.73 -13.47 6.32
N VAL A 167 -0.28 -12.80 7.38
CA VAL A 167 0.80 -11.81 7.29
C VAL A 167 2.11 -12.38 7.82
N PHE A 168 3.15 -12.28 7.02
CA PHE A 168 4.50 -12.69 7.34
C PHE A 168 5.42 -11.46 7.44
N ARG A 169 6.50 -11.60 8.21
CA ARG A 169 7.65 -10.72 8.13
C ARG A 169 8.91 -11.53 7.84
N GLY A 170 9.83 -10.96 7.07
CA GLY A 170 11.02 -11.66 6.65
C GLY A 170 12.25 -10.78 6.49
N THR A 171 13.40 -11.39 6.71
CA THR A 171 14.70 -10.86 6.35
C THR A 171 15.49 -11.91 5.57
N ALA A 172 16.28 -11.50 4.60
CA ALA A 172 17.11 -12.41 3.81
C ALA A 172 18.58 -12.02 3.89
N ALA A 173 19.40 -12.95 4.38
CA ALA A 173 20.85 -12.79 4.45
C ALA A 173 21.53 -14.15 4.30
N ASP A 174 22.73 -14.18 3.68
CA ASP A 174 23.59 -15.35 3.59
C ASP A 174 22.89 -16.62 3.02
N GLY A 175 21.95 -16.44 2.09
CA GLY A 175 21.20 -17.53 1.47
C GLY A 175 20.05 -18.08 2.33
N VAL A 176 19.73 -17.45 3.44
CA VAL A 176 18.67 -17.84 4.36
C VAL A 176 17.59 -16.75 4.40
N LEU A 177 16.34 -17.17 4.30
CA LEU A 177 15.16 -16.36 4.57
C LEU A 177 14.66 -16.69 5.98
N ASP A 178 14.84 -15.77 6.94
CA ASP A 178 14.22 -15.83 8.27
C ASP A 178 12.78 -15.33 8.14
N LEU A 179 11.84 -16.26 8.15
CA LEU A 179 10.40 -16.03 8.00
C LEU A 179 9.71 -16.18 9.35
N ARG A 180 8.83 -15.22 9.66
CA ARG A 180 8.01 -15.24 10.88
C ARG A 180 6.58 -14.81 10.57
N PRO A 181 5.61 -15.71 10.67
CA PRO A 181 4.20 -15.33 10.62
C PRO A 181 3.83 -14.55 11.89
N TYR A 182 2.86 -13.65 11.77
CA TYR A 182 2.20 -13.10 12.95
C TYR A 182 1.30 -14.17 13.62
N PRO A 183 1.05 -14.05 14.94
CA PRO A 183 0.37 -15.11 15.72
C PRO A 183 -1.16 -15.13 15.54
N TRP A 184 -1.70 -14.25 14.72
CA TRP A 184 -3.11 -14.16 14.38
C TRP A 184 -3.29 -14.41 12.87
N SER A 185 -4.50 -14.82 12.48
CA SER A 185 -4.96 -14.99 11.10
C SER A 185 -6.10 -14.01 10.82
N ASP A 186 -6.57 -14.00 9.59
CA ASP A 186 -7.74 -13.24 9.15
C ASP A 186 -7.60 -11.71 9.29
N ARG A 187 -6.39 -11.18 9.12
CA ARG A 187 -6.15 -9.74 9.16
C ARG A 187 -5.33 -9.30 7.96
N CYS A 188 -5.90 -8.43 7.13
CA CYS A 188 -5.23 -7.79 6.00
C CYS A 188 -4.32 -6.65 6.48
N LEU A 189 -3.08 -6.63 6.03
CA LEU A 189 -2.14 -5.56 6.33
C LEU A 189 -2.43 -4.34 5.44
N ILE A 190 -2.77 -3.20 6.06
CA ILE A 190 -3.15 -1.99 5.33
C ILE A 190 -1.98 -1.00 5.19
N GLY A 191 -1.05 -0.99 6.14
CA GLY A 191 0.08 -0.08 6.06
C GLY A 191 0.99 -0.11 7.27
N LEU A 192 2.17 0.50 7.10
CA LEU A 192 3.17 0.66 8.15
C LEU A 192 3.20 2.11 8.61
N SER A 193 3.49 2.33 9.90
CA SER A 193 3.78 3.68 10.38
C SER A 193 5.06 4.21 9.74
N PRO A 194 5.19 5.54 9.52
CA PRO A 194 6.39 6.12 8.91
C PRO A 194 7.69 5.84 9.66
N ASP A 195 7.62 5.63 10.98
CA ASP A 195 8.77 5.29 11.82
C ASP A 195 8.99 3.77 11.98
N GLY A 196 8.11 2.95 11.41
CA GLY A 196 8.16 1.49 11.45
C GLY A 196 7.83 0.87 12.82
N LYS A 197 7.37 1.64 13.82
CA LYS A 197 7.07 1.06 15.14
C LYS A 197 5.71 0.41 15.24
N HIS A 198 4.82 0.74 14.31
CA HIS A 198 3.47 0.24 14.28
C HIS A 198 3.08 -0.16 12.86
N PHE A 199 2.04 -0.95 12.78
CA PHE A 199 1.37 -1.27 11.52
C PHE A 199 -0.14 -1.39 11.73
N LEU A 200 -0.87 -1.27 10.65
CA LEU A 200 -2.32 -1.21 10.62
C LEU A 200 -2.87 -2.43 9.91
N THR A 201 -3.86 -3.09 10.51
CA THR A 201 -4.60 -4.18 9.87
C THR A 201 -6.09 -3.96 9.95
N VAL A 202 -6.80 -4.52 8.99
CA VAL A 202 -8.26 -4.66 9.01
C VAL A 202 -8.61 -6.14 9.05
N ASP A 203 -9.62 -6.50 9.83
CA ASP A 203 -10.16 -7.85 9.85
C ASP A 203 -10.58 -8.32 8.45
N HIS A 204 -10.34 -9.57 8.10
CA HIS A 204 -10.73 -10.10 6.79
C HIS A 204 -12.25 -10.05 6.58
N GLY A 205 -13.04 -10.19 7.65
CA GLY A 205 -14.49 -9.96 7.62
C GLY A 205 -14.89 -8.49 7.74
N GLN A 206 -13.92 -7.55 7.71
CA GLN A 206 -14.14 -6.09 7.76
C GLN A 206 -14.81 -5.58 9.04
N ALA A 207 -14.76 -6.39 10.12
CA ALA A 207 -15.42 -6.06 11.38
C ALA A 207 -14.70 -4.93 12.14
N ASP A 208 -13.38 -4.89 12.06
CA ASP A 208 -12.57 -3.92 12.82
C ASP A 208 -11.23 -3.58 12.15
N LEU A 209 -10.64 -2.51 12.64
CA LEU A 209 -9.29 -2.06 12.34
C LEU A 209 -8.46 -2.10 13.62
N VAL A 210 -7.21 -2.57 13.54
CA VAL A 210 -6.29 -2.62 14.67
C VAL A 210 -4.96 -1.96 14.34
N VAL A 211 -4.47 -1.14 15.25
CA VAL A 211 -3.06 -0.71 15.27
C VAL A 211 -2.27 -1.67 16.13
N HIS A 212 -1.19 -2.19 15.57
CA HIS A 212 -0.31 -3.15 16.25
C HIS A 212 1.08 -2.57 16.47
N ALA A 213 1.70 -2.95 17.57
CA ALA A 213 3.12 -2.71 17.80
C ALA A 213 3.98 -3.64 16.93
N HIS A 214 4.99 -3.07 16.25
CA HIS A 214 6.00 -3.85 15.53
C HIS A 214 7.22 -4.08 16.44
N PRO A 215 7.84 -5.27 16.44
CA PRO A 215 7.60 -6.42 15.58
C PRO A 215 6.66 -7.49 16.18
N GLY A 216 6.13 -7.30 17.36
CA GLY A 216 5.43 -8.35 18.12
C GLY A 216 4.01 -8.64 17.63
N GLY A 217 3.31 -7.63 17.10
CA GLY A 217 1.92 -7.74 16.67
C GLY A 217 0.89 -7.56 17.79
N GLU A 218 1.33 -7.05 18.95
CA GLU A 218 0.43 -6.69 20.05
C GLU A 218 -0.49 -5.54 19.64
N ALA A 219 -1.79 -5.68 19.93
CA ALA A 219 -2.76 -4.63 19.65
C ALA A 219 -2.60 -3.45 20.61
N GLU A 220 -2.45 -2.24 20.06
CA GLU A 220 -2.45 -0.99 20.83
C GLU A 220 -3.87 -0.50 21.05
N PHE A 221 -4.69 -0.50 20.00
CA PHE A 221 -6.12 -0.23 20.08
C PHE A 221 -6.86 -0.85 18.87
N THR A 222 -8.17 -0.98 19.04
CA THR A 222 -9.08 -1.50 17.99
C THR A 222 -10.21 -0.49 17.78
N LEU A 223 -10.65 -0.35 16.54
CA LEU A 223 -11.80 0.47 16.15
C LEU A 223 -12.77 -0.36 15.32
N THR A 224 -14.04 -0.19 15.59
CA THR A 224 -15.16 -0.76 14.85
C THR A 224 -15.99 0.35 14.20
N VAL A 225 -16.94 0.02 13.37
CA VAL A 225 -17.85 1.01 12.76
C VAL A 225 -18.66 1.80 13.82
N ASP A 226 -18.92 1.20 14.99
CA ASP A 226 -19.63 1.85 16.09
C ASP A 226 -18.86 3.08 16.63
N ASP A 227 -17.52 3.02 16.62
CA ASP A 227 -16.67 4.14 17.04
C ASP A 227 -16.81 5.36 16.13
N PHE A 228 -17.21 5.14 14.87
CA PHE A 228 -17.48 6.19 13.90
C PHE A 228 -18.92 6.70 13.91
N GLY A 229 -19.74 6.15 14.79
CA GLY A 229 -21.15 6.55 14.98
C GLY A 229 -22.15 5.78 14.12
N TYR A 230 -21.75 4.66 13.56
CA TYR A 230 -22.64 3.70 12.89
C TYR A 230 -22.96 2.57 13.87
N ASP A 231 -24.25 2.36 14.14
CA ASP A 231 -24.67 1.19 14.89
C ASP A 231 -24.61 -0.03 13.98
N SER A 232 -23.69 -0.95 14.24
CA SER A 232 -23.49 -2.17 13.44
C SER A 232 -24.70 -3.11 13.40
N ALA A 233 -25.67 -2.89 14.30
CA ALA A 233 -26.95 -3.62 14.30
C ALA A 233 -28.01 -2.98 13.36
N GLU A 234 -27.82 -1.72 12.97
CA GLU A 234 -28.76 -0.92 12.17
C GLU A 234 -28.22 -0.57 10.77
N TRP A 235 -26.88 -0.60 10.60
CA TRP A 235 -26.22 -0.20 9.37
C TRP A 235 -25.39 -1.33 8.77
N GLU A 236 -25.56 -1.61 7.48
CA GLU A 236 -24.63 -2.45 6.73
C GLU A 236 -23.36 -1.64 6.38
N ALA A 237 -22.60 -1.30 7.42
CA ALA A 237 -21.33 -0.59 7.28
C ALA A 237 -20.17 -1.46 7.76
N VAL A 238 -19.03 -1.36 7.09
CA VAL A 238 -17.81 -2.12 7.37
C VAL A 238 -16.58 -1.22 7.35
N VAL A 239 -15.50 -1.67 7.99
CA VAL A 239 -14.18 -1.06 7.85
C VAL A 239 -13.51 -1.64 6.62
N GLU A 240 -13.19 -0.77 5.64
CA GLU A 240 -12.66 -1.22 4.35
C GLU A 240 -11.16 -1.56 4.44
N TRP A 241 -10.69 -2.50 3.60
CA TRP A 241 -9.27 -2.87 3.47
C TRP A 241 -8.44 -1.78 2.77
N SER A 242 -8.68 -0.54 3.15
CA SER A 242 -8.05 0.64 2.57
C SER A 242 -7.75 1.69 3.63
N GLY A 243 -6.77 2.53 3.37
CA GLY A 243 -6.34 3.56 4.32
C GLY A 243 -4.86 3.48 4.66
N GLY A 244 -4.49 3.82 5.90
CA GLY A 244 -3.11 3.80 6.36
C GLY A 244 -2.70 5.07 7.11
N TYR A 245 -1.41 5.27 7.31
CA TYR A 245 -0.86 6.44 7.99
C TYR A 245 -0.81 7.66 7.07
N LEU A 246 -1.65 8.68 7.31
CA LEU A 246 -1.54 9.98 6.64
C LEU A 246 -0.23 10.68 7.03
N ASP A 247 0.09 10.65 8.31
CA ASP A 247 1.33 11.13 8.91
C ASP A 247 1.61 10.32 10.19
N PRO A 248 2.73 10.55 10.94
CA PRO A 248 3.04 9.77 12.14
C PRO A 248 1.95 9.79 13.23
N ASP A 249 1.11 10.82 13.25
CA ASP A 249 0.13 11.07 14.30
C ASP A 249 -1.31 10.83 13.83
N THR A 250 -1.52 10.60 12.52
CA THR A 250 -2.86 10.54 11.92
C THR A 250 -3.03 9.35 10.98
N LEU A 251 -4.09 8.58 11.18
CA LEU A 251 -4.54 7.55 10.24
C LEU A 251 -5.62 8.09 9.30
N ALA A 252 -5.69 7.55 8.09
CA ALA A 252 -6.87 7.53 7.25
C ALA A 252 -7.55 6.17 7.40
N VAL A 253 -8.82 6.16 7.70
CA VAL A 253 -9.67 4.98 7.79
C VAL A 253 -10.80 5.15 6.79
N VAL A 254 -11.07 4.12 6.00
CA VAL A 254 -12.18 4.12 5.05
C VAL A 254 -13.27 3.21 5.57
N LEU A 255 -14.48 3.73 5.61
CA LEU A 255 -15.69 2.94 5.84
C LEU A 255 -16.44 2.80 4.52
N TYR A 256 -17.01 1.63 4.31
CA TYR A 256 -17.92 1.34 3.20
C TYR A 256 -19.26 0.89 3.76
N GLY A 257 -20.33 1.18 3.06
CA GLY A 257 -21.67 0.74 3.44
C GLY A 257 -22.68 0.92 2.32
N GLU A 258 -23.88 0.43 2.58
CA GLU A 258 -25.03 0.58 1.73
C GLU A 258 -26.18 1.24 2.49
N ASP A 259 -26.91 2.11 1.84
CA ASP A 259 -28.13 2.71 2.37
C ASP A 259 -29.32 1.77 2.08
N GLU A 260 -29.93 1.22 3.12
CA GLU A 260 -30.98 0.21 2.99
C GLU A 260 -32.24 0.69 2.23
N GLU A 261 -32.54 2.01 2.27
CA GLU A 261 -33.74 2.55 1.63
C GLU A 261 -33.53 2.79 0.13
N THR A 262 -32.32 3.20 -0.25
CA THR A 262 -31.99 3.59 -1.62
C THR A 262 -31.17 2.55 -2.37
N GLU A 263 -30.66 1.52 -1.70
CA GLU A 263 -29.70 0.53 -2.22
C GLU A 263 -28.47 1.22 -2.83
N GLN A 264 -28.09 2.39 -2.29
CA GLN A 264 -26.96 3.16 -2.75
C GLN A 264 -25.72 2.87 -1.90
N GLU A 265 -24.70 2.35 -2.54
CA GLU A 265 -23.38 2.18 -1.93
C GLU A 265 -22.73 3.54 -1.64
N TRP A 266 -22.01 3.62 -0.53
CA TRP A 266 -21.24 4.79 -0.14
C TRP A 266 -19.91 4.37 0.49
N PHE A 267 -18.92 5.24 0.41
CA PHE A 267 -17.70 5.15 1.23
C PHE A 267 -17.35 6.52 1.80
N ARG A 268 -16.72 6.51 2.97
CA ARG A 268 -16.32 7.73 3.70
C ARG A 268 -14.94 7.57 4.29
N SER A 269 -14.16 8.64 4.21
CA SER A 269 -12.79 8.66 4.74
C SER A 269 -12.75 9.44 6.04
N TYR A 270 -12.16 8.86 7.08
CA TYR A 270 -12.03 9.45 8.40
C TYR A 270 -10.58 9.63 8.79
N ARG A 271 -10.30 10.71 9.49
CA ARG A 271 -9.03 10.88 10.19
C ARG A 271 -9.17 10.39 11.62
N VAL A 272 -8.16 9.67 12.09
CA VAL A 272 -8.08 9.09 13.42
C VAL A 272 -6.72 9.44 14.03
N ASP A 273 -6.69 9.79 15.30
CA ASP A 273 -5.45 9.96 16.05
C ASP A 273 -4.75 8.60 16.19
N ALA A 274 -3.54 8.49 15.64
CA ALA A 274 -2.82 7.22 15.51
C ALA A 274 -2.35 6.63 16.85
N HIS A 275 -2.37 7.41 17.93
CA HIS A 275 -1.90 6.98 19.25
C HIS A 275 -3.03 6.60 20.20
N THR A 276 -4.22 7.15 19.97
CA THR A 276 -5.34 7.00 20.91
C THR A 276 -6.59 6.37 20.31
N GLY A 277 -6.64 6.22 18.98
CA GLY A 277 -7.84 5.77 18.28
C GLY A 277 -8.97 6.82 18.23
N ARG A 278 -8.74 8.06 18.71
CA ARG A 278 -9.78 9.09 18.72
C ARG A 278 -10.12 9.56 17.31
N ILE A 279 -11.41 9.53 16.97
CA ILE A 279 -11.90 10.01 15.67
C ILE A 279 -11.72 11.54 15.61
N LEU A 280 -11.00 12.02 14.60
CA LEU A 280 -10.73 13.45 14.38
C LEU A 280 -11.76 14.07 13.42
N GLY A 281 -12.50 13.25 12.70
CA GLY A 281 -13.57 13.64 11.80
C GLY A 281 -13.41 13.14 10.37
N GLU A 282 -14.48 13.22 9.62
CA GLU A 282 -14.53 12.90 8.19
C GLU A 282 -13.74 13.91 7.37
N PHE A 283 -13.20 13.48 6.23
CA PHE A 283 -12.55 14.34 5.24
C PHE A 283 -12.83 13.85 3.83
N ASP A 284 -12.88 14.78 2.88
CA ASP A 284 -12.98 14.44 1.46
C ASP A 284 -11.62 13.97 0.94
N SER A 285 -11.47 12.68 0.70
CA SER A 285 -10.28 12.09 0.10
C SER A 285 -10.19 12.34 -1.40
N HIS A 286 -11.29 12.74 -2.05
CA HIS A 286 -11.44 12.83 -3.50
C HIS A 286 -11.12 11.50 -4.22
N ALA A 287 -11.23 10.38 -3.52
CA ALA A 287 -11.13 9.06 -4.10
C ALA A 287 -12.36 8.77 -4.98
N THR A 288 -12.20 7.95 -6.00
CA THR A 288 -13.27 7.55 -6.91
C THR A 288 -13.93 6.23 -6.50
N ASP A 289 -13.25 5.46 -5.66
CA ASP A 289 -13.76 4.25 -5.03
C ASP A 289 -13.08 4.05 -3.67
N CYS A 290 -13.52 3.08 -2.89
CA CYS A 290 -13.02 2.83 -1.54
C CYS A 290 -11.54 2.40 -1.47
N TYR A 291 -10.97 1.88 -2.58
CA TYR A 291 -9.57 1.46 -2.67
C TYR A 291 -8.62 2.51 -3.26
N ASP A 292 -9.17 3.60 -3.81
CA ASP A 292 -8.39 4.66 -4.45
C ASP A 292 -7.84 5.69 -3.44
N LEU A 293 -7.44 5.24 -2.25
CA LEU A 293 -6.82 6.10 -1.25
C LEU A 293 -5.52 5.46 -0.75
N ARG A 294 -4.39 6.09 -1.07
CA ARG A 294 -3.06 5.63 -0.67
C ARG A 294 -2.32 6.70 0.14
N PRO A 295 -2.33 6.64 1.46
CA PRO A 295 -1.58 7.54 2.32
C PRO A 295 -0.07 7.49 2.08
N LEU A 296 0.62 8.63 2.22
CA LEU A 296 2.05 8.75 1.99
C LEU A 296 2.87 8.93 3.27
N GLY A 297 2.23 9.04 4.43
CA GLY A 297 2.90 9.21 5.72
C GLY A 297 3.50 10.62 5.96
N ASP A 298 3.11 11.63 5.17
CA ASP A 298 3.59 13.02 5.28
C ASP A 298 2.47 14.07 5.34
N GLY A 299 1.27 13.64 5.63
CA GLY A 299 0.07 14.47 5.59
C GLY A 299 -0.56 14.58 4.20
N SER A 300 -0.04 13.81 3.23
CA SER A 300 -0.61 13.72 1.89
C SER A 300 -0.99 12.30 1.52
N TRP A 301 -1.77 12.15 0.46
CA TRP A 301 -2.16 10.86 -0.10
C TRP A 301 -2.24 10.92 -1.61
N LEU A 302 -2.29 9.76 -2.25
CA LEU A 302 -2.55 9.61 -3.68
C LEU A 302 -3.98 9.10 -3.89
N THR A 303 -4.61 9.62 -4.93
CA THR A 303 -5.74 9.04 -5.65
C THR A 303 -5.36 8.85 -7.11
N THR A 304 -6.25 8.30 -7.93
CA THR A 304 -5.98 8.03 -9.34
C THR A 304 -6.91 8.87 -10.21
N ASP A 305 -6.39 9.47 -11.28
CA ASP A 305 -7.21 10.16 -12.27
C ASP A 305 -7.82 9.18 -13.30
N ALA A 306 -8.72 9.69 -14.15
CA ALA A 306 -9.39 8.89 -15.18
C ALA A 306 -8.42 8.28 -16.21
N SER A 307 -7.17 8.71 -16.26
CA SER A 307 -6.11 8.20 -17.15
C SER A 307 -5.17 7.21 -16.44
N GLY A 308 -5.42 6.88 -15.16
CA GLY A 308 -4.59 5.97 -14.37
C GLY A 308 -3.34 6.62 -13.78
N HIS A 309 -3.22 7.94 -13.81
CA HIS A 309 -2.10 8.64 -13.19
C HIS A 309 -2.40 9.01 -11.73
N PRO A 310 -1.42 8.91 -10.81
CA PRO A 310 -1.62 9.29 -9.43
C PRO A 310 -1.80 10.82 -9.28
N VAL A 311 -2.73 11.18 -8.41
CA VAL A 311 -3.04 12.57 -8.05
C VAL A 311 -2.66 12.78 -6.59
N ARG A 312 -1.67 13.61 -6.32
CA ARG A 312 -1.27 13.94 -4.95
C ARG A 312 -2.20 14.96 -4.33
N ARG A 313 -2.68 14.65 -3.14
CA ARG A 313 -3.64 15.45 -2.38
C ARG A 313 -3.16 15.71 -0.96
N THR A 314 -3.65 16.78 -0.36
CA THR A 314 -3.48 17.11 1.06
C THR A 314 -4.80 17.61 1.61
N LEU A 315 -4.94 17.63 2.92
CA LEU A 315 -6.06 18.33 3.54
C LEU A 315 -6.02 19.80 3.12
N ASP A 316 -7.18 20.32 2.71
CA ASP A 316 -7.32 21.76 2.46
C ASP A 316 -6.89 22.51 3.72
N ARG A 317 -5.89 23.36 3.61
CA ARG A 317 -5.62 24.31 4.70
C ARG A 317 -6.86 25.18 4.84
N PRO A 318 -7.49 25.25 6.05
CA PRO A 318 -8.56 26.20 6.26
C PRO A 318 -8.05 27.56 5.82
N ALA A 319 -8.76 28.19 4.89
CA ALA A 319 -8.40 29.52 4.37
C ALA A 319 -8.10 30.41 5.57
N ALA A 320 -6.87 30.92 5.66
CA ALA A 320 -6.47 31.80 6.75
C ALA A 320 -7.53 32.89 6.85
N VAL A 321 -8.27 32.92 7.98
CA VAL A 321 -9.25 33.95 8.26
C VAL A 321 -8.49 35.28 8.14
N ARG A 322 -8.65 35.95 7.03
CA ARG A 322 -8.13 37.31 6.87
C ARG A 322 -8.83 38.13 7.94
N SER A 323 -8.12 38.42 9.02
CA SER A 323 -8.57 39.40 10.00
C SER A 323 -8.73 40.70 9.25
N SER A 324 -9.96 41.08 8.91
CA SER A 324 -10.29 42.39 8.40
C SER A 324 -10.06 43.35 9.58
N THR A 325 -8.86 43.89 9.68
CA THR A 325 -8.64 45.12 10.43
C THR A 325 -9.45 46.19 9.75
N ARG A 326 -10.59 46.57 10.32
CA ARG A 326 -11.33 47.78 9.94
C ARG A 326 -10.38 48.98 10.05
N PRO A 327 -10.22 49.78 9.02
CA PRO A 327 -9.54 51.06 9.19
C PRO A 327 -10.38 51.94 10.12
N GLY A 328 -9.74 52.42 11.18
CA GLY A 328 -10.36 53.36 12.12
C GLY A 328 -10.89 54.60 11.40
N GLY A 329 -12.18 54.88 11.58
CA GLY A 329 -12.80 56.08 11.11
C GLY A 329 -12.19 57.34 11.80
N PRO A 330 -12.18 58.49 11.15
CA PRO A 330 -11.59 59.70 11.70
C PRO A 330 -12.39 60.20 12.89
N ALA A 331 -11.69 60.63 13.95
CA ALA A 331 -12.26 61.25 15.12
C ALA A 331 -12.97 62.56 14.73
N ALA A 332 -14.26 62.64 15.05
CA ALA A 332 -15.00 63.89 14.92
C ALA A 332 -14.51 64.88 16.00
N ILE A 333 -14.01 66.00 15.57
CA ILE A 333 -13.78 67.19 16.41
C ILE A 333 -15.12 67.92 16.48
N LEU A 334 -15.67 68.06 17.66
CA LEU A 334 -16.78 68.99 17.94
C LEU A 334 -16.27 70.25 18.62
N PRO A 335 -16.95 71.39 18.43
CA PRO A 335 -16.49 72.78 18.73
C PRO A 335 -16.44 73.08 20.25
#